data_186cfdff1332e16bf08676bc60801dd0
#
_entry.id   186cfdff1332e16bf08676bc60801dd0
#
_cell.length_a   1.000
_cell.length_b   1.000
_cell.length_c   1.000
_cell.angle_alpha   90.00
_cell.angle_beta   90.00
_cell.angle_gamma   90.00
#
_symmetry.space_group_name_H-M   'P 1'
#
loop_
_entity.id
_entity.type
_entity.pdbx_description
1 polymer ?
#
loop_
_entity_poly.entity_id
_entity_poly.type
_entity_poly.pdbx_seq_one_letter_code
_entity_poly.pdbx_strand_id
1 'polypeptide(L)'
;MGMIRLVAAGVVCAGLWAGAASAEETASLCPAASYAGPSRILLLAIDIYSGDPADNATLAPDKSRTVGSTITNTWKLTPGDTITIGCSYGPRPHVMVPVAPDARVCVAKIKQTGGAVPYLPLSITCK
;
A
#
# COMPACT_ATOMS: atom_id res chain seq x y z
N MET A 1 26.84 55.67 -44.75
CA MET A 1 27.28 54.84 -43.64
C MET A 1 26.07 54.54 -42.80
N GLY A 2 25.45 53.43 -43.00
CA GLY A 2 24.30 52.99 -42.22
C GLY A 2 24.71 52.00 -41.12
N MET A 3 24.58 52.41 -39.89
CA MET A 3 24.71 51.45 -38.79
C MET A 3 23.42 50.64 -38.66
N ILE A 4 23.48 49.39 -39.01
CA ILE A 4 22.39 48.44 -38.75
C ILE A 4 22.55 47.95 -37.30
N ARG A 5 21.68 48.43 -36.44
CA ARG A 5 21.56 47.87 -35.08
C ARG A 5 20.73 46.59 -35.16
N LEU A 6 21.37 45.47 -35.05
CA LEU A 6 20.71 44.19 -34.82
C LEU A 6 20.22 44.16 -33.38
N VAL A 7 18.91 44.26 -33.22
CA VAL A 7 18.24 43.99 -31.95
C VAL A 7 18.04 42.47 -31.88
N ALA A 8 18.85 41.81 -31.10
CA ALA A 8 18.63 40.41 -30.77
C ALA A 8 17.44 40.31 -29.80
N ALA A 9 16.30 39.92 -30.33
CA ALA A 9 15.15 39.53 -29.49
C ALA A 9 15.46 38.19 -28.85
N GLY A 10 15.86 38.23 -27.59
CA GLY A 10 15.97 37.03 -26.77
C GLY A 10 14.59 36.46 -26.48
N VAL A 11 14.25 35.35 -27.09
CA VAL A 11 13.05 34.58 -26.70
C VAL A 11 13.39 33.83 -25.43
N VAL A 12 12.91 34.34 -24.30
CA VAL A 12 12.92 33.61 -23.04
C VAL A 12 11.79 32.60 -23.11
N CYS A 13 12.13 31.37 -23.48
CA CYS A 13 11.25 30.24 -23.26
C CYS A 13 11.17 29.97 -21.76
N ALA A 14 10.19 30.56 -21.08
CA ALA A 14 9.79 30.15 -19.75
C ALA A 14 9.17 28.76 -19.87
N GLY A 15 9.99 27.73 -19.68
CA GLY A 15 9.52 26.37 -19.56
C GLY A 15 8.68 26.27 -18.32
N LEU A 16 7.37 26.25 -18.48
CA LEU A 16 6.44 25.83 -17.43
C LEU A 16 6.69 24.35 -17.20
N TRP A 17 7.52 24.03 -16.23
CA TRP A 17 7.57 22.71 -15.64
C TRP A 17 6.30 22.55 -14.82
N ALA A 18 5.23 22.13 -15.47
CA ALA A 18 4.10 21.57 -14.75
C ALA A 18 4.62 20.27 -14.13
N GLY A 19 5.08 20.35 -12.88
CA GLY A 19 5.35 19.17 -12.09
C GLY A 19 4.03 18.41 -11.98
N ALA A 20 3.88 17.32 -12.74
CA ALA A 20 2.81 16.38 -12.48
C ALA A 20 3.05 15.87 -11.07
N ALA A 21 2.24 16.33 -10.11
CA ALA A 21 2.13 15.68 -8.83
C ALA A 21 1.56 14.29 -9.13
N SER A 22 2.44 13.30 -9.34
CA SER A 22 2.03 11.92 -9.29
C SER A 22 1.49 11.72 -7.88
N ALA A 23 0.18 11.44 -7.75
CA ALA A 23 -0.35 10.90 -6.53
C ALA A 23 0.48 9.66 -6.22
N GLU A 24 1.36 9.73 -5.23
CA GLU A 24 2.06 8.57 -4.74
C GLU A 24 0.99 7.63 -4.21
N GLU A 25 0.62 6.62 -4.99
CA GLU A 25 -0.11 5.49 -4.47
C GLU A 25 0.77 4.91 -3.38
N THR A 26 0.29 5.01 -2.14
CA THR A 26 0.99 4.40 -1.00
C THR A 26 1.12 2.92 -1.30
N ALA A 27 2.35 2.44 -1.46
CA ALA A 27 2.62 1.05 -1.75
C ALA A 27 2.04 0.16 -0.65
N SER A 28 1.42 -0.95 -1.03
CA SER A 28 0.90 -1.94 -0.09
C SER A 28 2.03 -2.46 0.81
N LEU A 29 1.75 -2.59 2.11
CA LEU A 29 2.67 -3.20 3.07
C LEU A 29 2.87 -4.69 2.81
N CYS A 30 1.86 -5.36 2.25
CA CYS A 30 1.95 -6.72 1.76
C CYS A 30 1.88 -6.69 0.23
N PRO A 31 2.99 -6.87 -0.49
CA PRO A 31 2.93 -7.03 -1.94
C PRO A 31 1.97 -8.16 -2.33
N ALA A 32 1.20 -7.97 -3.39
CA ALA A 32 0.21 -8.96 -3.84
C ALA A 32 0.84 -10.30 -4.25
N ALA A 33 2.12 -10.30 -4.59
CA ALA A 33 2.90 -11.49 -4.86
C ALA A 33 4.32 -11.35 -4.34
N SER A 34 4.88 -12.47 -3.90
CA SER A 34 6.29 -12.61 -3.55
C SER A 34 6.96 -13.58 -4.52
N TYR A 35 8.25 -13.40 -4.74
CA TYR A 35 9.03 -14.33 -5.53
C TYR A 35 9.95 -15.15 -4.62
N ALA A 36 9.77 -16.47 -4.67
CA ALA A 36 10.66 -17.42 -4.04
C ALA A 36 11.32 -18.26 -5.14
N GLY A 37 12.55 -17.89 -5.51
CA GLY A 37 13.20 -18.48 -6.68
C GLY A 37 12.46 -18.11 -7.98
N PRO A 38 12.27 -19.03 -8.93
CA PRO A 38 11.58 -18.77 -10.20
C PRO A 38 10.05 -18.72 -10.08
N SER A 39 9.48 -19.03 -8.90
CA SER A 39 8.04 -19.18 -8.71
C SER A 39 7.43 -17.94 -8.09
N ARG A 40 6.29 -17.51 -8.65
CA ARG A 40 5.46 -16.45 -8.07
C ARG A 40 4.52 -17.06 -7.02
N ILE A 41 4.57 -16.53 -5.81
CA ILE A 41 3.69 -16.94 -4.71
C ILE A 41 2.74 -15.79 -4.40
N LEU A 42 1.44 -16.08 -4.43
CA LEU A 42 0.40 -15.08 -4.18
C LEU A 42 0.19 -14.83 -2.70
N LEU A 43 -0.14 -13.59 -2.36
CA LEU A 43 -0.61 -13.23 -1.02
C LEU A 43 -1.97 -13.92 -0.76
N LEU A 44 -2.05 -14.71 0.30
CA LEU A 44 -3.24 -15.48 0.66
C LEU A 44 -3.98 -14.94 1.86
N ALA A 45 -3.29 -14.30 2.80
CA ALA A 45 -3.91 -13.74 4.00
C ALA A 45 -3.10 -12.57 4.54
N ILE A 46 -3.82 -11.68 5.24
CA ILE A 46 -3.26 -10.56 5.99
C ILE A 46 -3.80 -10.62 7.40
N ASP A 47 -2.90 -10.61 8.37
CA ASP A 47 -3.23 -10.52 9.79
C ASP A 47 -2.62 -9.25 10.40
N ILE A 48 -3.34 -8.63 11.32
CA ILE A 48 -2.84 -7.49 12.08
C ILE A 48 -2.65 -7.94 13.53
N TYR A 49 -1.42 -7.84 14.01
CA TYR A 49 -1.06 -8.20 15.39
C TYR A 49 -0.90 -6.95 16.25
N SER A 50 -1.48 -6.99 17.44
CA SER A 50 -1.22 -6.03 18.50
C SER A 50 -0.23 -6.63 19.49
N GLY A 51 0.87 -5.92 19.75
CA GLY A 51 1.94 -6.41 20.59
C GLY A 51 2.90 -7.36 19.85
N ASP A 52 3.47 -8.32 20.59
CA ASP A 52 4.37 -9.32 20.02
C ASP A 52 3.59 -10.30 19.14
N PRO A 53 3.93 -10.50 17.86
CA PRO A 53 3.28 -11.50 17.02
C PRO A 53 3.31 -12.93 17.57
N ALA A 54 4.29 -13.27 18.40
CA ALA A 54 4.37 -14.56 19.07
C ALA A 54 3.19 -14.83 20.02
N ASP A 55 2.54 -13.78 20.52
CA ASP A 55 1.37 -13.88 21.39
C ASP A 55 0.07 -14.14 20.63
N ASN A 56 0.11 -14.12 19.30
CA ASN A 56 -1.04 -14.35 18.39
C ASN A 56 -2.27 -13.44 18.67
N ALA A 57 -2.06 -12.25 19.20
CA ALA A 57 -3.12 -11.29 19.43
C ALA A 57 -3.48 -10.56 18.13
N THR A 58 -4.33 -11.19 17.32
CA THR A 58 -4.81 -10.58 16.07
C THR A 58 -5.99 -9.66 16.33
N LEU A 59 -6.05 -8.57 15.56
CA LEU A 59 -7.12 -7.59 15.61
C LEU A 59 -8.15 -7.88 14.52
N ALA A 60 -9.42 -7.94 14.93
CA ALA A 60 -10.53 -7.91 13.98
C ALA A 60 -10.72 -6.50 13.42
N PRO A 61 -11.18 -6.36 12.17
CA PRO A 61 -11.47 -5.03 11.62
C PRO A 61 -12.60 -4.34 12.40
N ASP A 62 -12.43 -3.04 12.62
CA ASP A 62 -13.46 -2.20 13.25
C ASP A 62 -14.63 -1.94 12.29
N LYS A 63 -14.35 -1.95 11.00
CA LYS A 63 -15.33 -1.72 9.95
C LYS A 63 -15.01 -2.58 8.73
N SER A 64 -16.05 -3.16 8.15
CA SER A 64 -15.96 -3.92 6.91
C SER A 64 -17.07 -3.47 5.96
N ARG A 65 -16.71 -3.16 4.72
CA ARG A 65 -17.64 -2.73 3.68
C ARG A 65 -17.40 -3.50 2.40
N THR A 66 -18.46 -4.02 1.81
CA THR A 66 -18.41 -4.72 0.54
C THR A 66 -19.08 -3.87 -0.55
N VAL A 67 -18.35 -3.64 -1.64
CA VAL A 67 -18.85 -2.97 -2.83
C VAL A 67 -18.51 -3.86 -4.04
N GLY A 68 -19.52 -4.44 -4.68
CA GLY A 68 -19.30 -5.42 -5.73
C GLY A 68 -18.55 -6.64 -5.20
N SER A 69 -17.41 -6.97 -5.80
CA SER A 69 -16.54 -8.07 -5.37
C SER A 69 -15.38 -7.64 -4.46
N THR A 70 -15.35 -6.39 -4.04
CA THR A 70 -14.28 -5.84 -3.20
C THR A 70 -14.76 -5.59 -1.79
N ILE A 71 -14.07 -6.18 -0.81
CA ILE A 71 -14.26 -5.94 0.62
C ILE A 71 -13.17 -4.97 1.07
N THR A 72 -13.57 -3.92 1.76
CA THR A 72 -12.65 -2.97 2.41
C THR A 72 -12.78 -3.11 3.91
N ASN A 73 -11.70 -3.56 4.56
CA ASN A 73 -11.59 -3.67 6.01
C ASN A 73 -10.77 -2.50 6.55
N THR A 74 -11.24 -1.92 7.62
CA THR A 74 -10.59 -0.78 8.27
C THR A 74 -10.35 -1.09 9.75
N TRP A 75 -9.13 -0.83 10.20
CA TRP A 75 -8.72 -0.93 11.60
C TRP A 75 -8.32 0.44 12.11
N LYS A 76 -8.91 0.85 13.23
CA LYS A 76 -8.47 2.04 13.97
C LYS A 76 -7.37 1.63 14.92
N LEU A 77 -6.24 2.31 14.84
CA LEU A 77 -5.08 2.05 15.70
C LEU A 77 -5.02 3.07 16.82
N THR A 78 -4.60 2.62 18.00
CA THR A 78 -4.28 3.51 19.11
C THR A 78 -2.83 3.98 18.96
N PRO A 79 -2.55 5.29 18.91
CA PRO A 79 -1.18 5.78 18.83
C PRO A 79 -0.32 5.25 19.97
N GLY A 80 0.88 4.80 19.65
CA GLY A 80 1.83 4.21 20.60
C GLY A 80 1.72 2.70 20.74
N ASP A 81 0.68 2.07 20.22
CA ASP A 81 0.60 0.61 20.19
C ASP A 81 1.61 0.04 19.19
N THR A 82 2.19 -1.10 19.55
CA THR A 82 3.03 -1.85 18.64
C THR A 82 2.16 -2.69 17.73
N ILE A 83 2.13 -2.36 16.45
CA ILE A 83 1.33 -3.04 15.44
C ILE A 83 2.25 -3.67 14.40
N THR A 84 1.99 -4.91 14.07
CA THR A 84 2.72 -5.66 13.05
C THR A 84 1.73 -6.28 12.08
N ILE A 85 2.02 -6.18 10.78
CA ILE A 85 1.24 -6.83 9.73
C ILE A 85 1.91 -8.16 9.40
N GLY A 86 1.14 -9.25 9.41
CA GLY A 86 1.56 -10.54 8.91
C GLY A 86 1.05 -10.78 7.50
N CYS A 87 1.95 -10.92 6.54
CA CYS A 87 1.63 -11.23 5.16
C CYS A 87 1.88 -12.72 4.91
N SER A 88 0.83 -13.48 4.61
CA SER A 88 0.91 -14.92 4.34
C SER A 88 0.92 -15.21 2.85
N TYR A 89 1.95 -15.92 2.38
CA TYR A 89 2.16 -16.29 0.99
C TYR A 89 2.15 -17.83 0.77
N GLY A 90 1.27 -18.53 1.43
CA GLY A 90 1.19 -20.00 1.37
C GLY A 90 1.69 -20.65 2.66
N PRO A 91 2.25 -21.91 2.63
CA PRO A 91 2.62 -22.67 3.83
C PRO A 91 3.88 -22.15 4.52
N ARG A 92 4.46 -21.04 4.07
CA ARG A 92 5.67 -20.44 4.63
C ARG A 92 5.36 -19.57 5.85
N PRO A 93 6.37 -19.28 6.72
CA PRO A 93 6.22 -18.29 7.77
C PRO A 93 5.74 -16.96 7.20
N HIS A 94 4.91 -16.26 7.99
CA HIS A 94 4.46 -14.92 7.61
C HIS A 94 5.64 -13.96 7.44
N VAL A 95 5.56 -13.12 6.45
CA VAL A 95 6.43 -11.95 6.35
C VAL A 95 5.86 -10.90 7.29
N MET A 96 6.61 -10.52 8.32
CA MET A 96 6.20 -9.56 9.33
C MET A 96 6.64 -8.16 8.94
N VAL A 97 5.71 -7.22 8.87
CA VAL A 97 5.96 -5.83 8.51
C VAL A 97 5.55 -4.94 9.68
N PRO A 98 6.50 -4.25 10.33
CA PRO A 98 6.15 -3.32 11.41
C PRO A 98 5.41 -2.10 10.83
N VAL A 99 4.41 -1.65 11.57
CA VAL A 99 3.66 -0.43 11.25
C VAL A 99 4.28 0.74 11.99
N ALA A 100 4.35 1.91 11.34
CA ALA A 100 4.86 3.13 11.96
C ALA A 100 4.07 3.46 13.24
N PRO A 101 4.75 3.84 14.37
CA PRO A 101 4.10 4.05 15.67
C PRO A 101 3.05 5.16 15.67
N ASP A 102 3.12 6.09 14.74
CA ASP A 102 2.19 7.21 14.56
C ASP A 102 1.01 6.89 13.63
N ALA A 103 0.97 5.70 13.04
CA ALA A 103 -0.15 5.28 12.22
C ALA A 103 -1.42 5.19 13.05
N ARG A 104 -2.55 5.64 12.49
CA ARG A 104 -3.85 5.71 13.15
C ARG A 104 -4.89 4.80 12.52
N VAL A 105 -4.68 4.41 11.29
CA VAL A 105 -5.63 3.59 10.53
C VAL A 105 -4.92 2.69 9.56
N CYS A 106 -5.37 1.44 9.49
CA CYS A 106 -5.00 0.50 8.43
C CYS A 106 -6.23 0.19 7.58
N VAL A 107 -6.05 0.12 6.28
CA VAL A 107 -7.10 -0.24 5.32
C VAL A 107 -6.60 -1.37 4.43
N ALA A 108 -7.32 -2.48 4.41
CA ALA A 108 -7.07 -3.60 3.51
C ALA A 108 -8.20 -3.73 2.48
N LYS A 109 -7.82 -4.04 1.25
CA LYS A 109 -8.75 -4.38 0.18
C LYS A 109 -8.60 -5.84 -0.17
N ILE A 110 -9.73 -6.54 -0.25
CA ILE A 110 -9.81 -7.97 -0.48
C ILE A 110 -10.82 -8.21 -1.60
N LYS A 111 -10.43 -9.05 -2.56
CA LYS A 111 -11.32 -9.45 -3.66
C LYS A 111 -12.00 -10.76 -3.34
N GLN A 112 -13.32 -10.82 -3.50
CA GLN A 112 -14.07 -12.05 -3.55
C GLN A 112 -13.97 -12.65 -4.95
N THR A 113 -13.46 -13.87 -5.06
CA THR A 113 -13.18 -14.49 -6.35
C THR A 113 -14.23 -15.51 -6.78
N GLY A 114 -14.99 -16.06 -5.83
CA GLY A 114 -15.91 -17.18 -6.07
C GLY A 114 -15.22 -18.50 -6.46
N GLY A 115 -13.88 -18.54 -6.47
CA GLY A 115 -13.09 -19.71 -6.80
C GLY A 115 -12.65 -20.54 -5.60
N ALA A 116 -11.64 -21.41 -5.80
CA ALA A 116 -11.08 -22.28 -4.77
C ALA A 116 -10.42 -21.48 -3.62
N VAL A 117 -9.93 -20.29 -3.92
CA VAL A 117 -9.48 -19.30 -2.93
C VAL A 117 -10.53 -18.18 -2.93
N PRO A 118 -11.54 -18.22 -2.04
CA PRO A 118 -12.71 -17.33 -2.13
C PRO A 118 -12.39 -15.87 -1.84
N TYR A 119 -11.32 -15.62 -1.09
CA TYR A 119 -10.88 -14.28 -0.71
C TYR A 119 -9.42 -14.10 -1.08
N LEU A 120 -9.12 -13.08 -1.86
CA LEU A 120 -7.76 -12.77 -2.29
C LEU A 120 -7.40 -11.36 -1.82
N PRO A 121 -6.47 -11.20 -0.86
CA PRO A 121 -5.99 -9.89 -0.44
C PRO A 121 -5.32 -9.16 -1.60
N LEU A 122 -5.67 -7.89 -1.80
CA LEU A 122 -5.10 -7.04 -2.85
C LEU A 122 -4.06 -6.09 -2.29
N SER A 123 -4.36 -5.47 -1.16
CA SER A 123 -3.48 -4.46 -0.56
C SER A 123 -3.80 -4.24 0.91
N ILE A 124 -2.82 -3.75 1.65
CA ILE A 124 -2.98 -3.14 2.97
C ILE A 124 -2.09 -1.92 3.08
N THR A 125 -2.64 -0.82 3.55
CA THR A 125 -1.92 0.41 3.83
C THR A 125 -2.26 0.91 5.22
N CYS A 126 -1.29 1.49 5.90
CA CYS A 126 -1.47 2.12 7.21
C CYS A 126 -0.93 3.55 7.18
N LYS A 127 -1.66 4.48 7.77
CA LYS A 127 -1.26 5.89 7.85
C LYS A 127 -1.71 6.57 9.13
#